data_f800f16fc6f252c08babd270fa2d353a
#
_entry.id   f800f16fc6f252c08babd270fa2d353a
#
_cell.length_a   1.000
_cell.length_b   1.000
_cell.length_c   1.000
_cell.angle_alpha   90.00
_cell.angle_beta   90.00
_cell.angle_gamma   90.00
#
_symmetry.space_group_name_H-M   'P 1'
#
loop_
_entity.id
_entity.type
_entity.pdbx_description
1 polymer ?
#
loop_
_entity_poly.entity_id
_entity_poly.type
_entity_poly.pdbx_seq_one_letter_code
_entity_poly.pdbx_strand_id
1 'polypeptide(L)'
;MLLGIDAGNNEVKVATEKGVFSFNSCIGDARERRIVTAYEDEMVLHYDNETYWVGELAEKESNFPRRSMGATKVNADVKLRILTAIHRYSDDKHNTVVVGQPIEMHLPTEKEKLKRMLIGQYRVVLNGVEKEFYIDDVAVAVEGASSFFGWFVESSSFRIIDCGSGTVNVASIIDWEQNDKQSFTLTFGANSTRANDLTALARGIVSESTKHFHEDDYVLLVGGAANKIYPVIKQSYPNTKIGQPVHKRNNEYTLVHPKYANAIGFFNLAKEIYNNG
;
A
#
# COMPACT_ATOMS: atom_id res chain seq x y z
N MET A 1 10.20 9.35 13.59
CA MET A 1 10.54 8.31 12.56
C MET A 1 9.91 8.64 11.24
N LEU A 2 10.57 8.32 10.11
CA LEU A 2 9.95 8.34 8.77
C LEU A 2 9.35 6.96 8.46
N LEU A 3 8.13 6.93 7.93
CA LEU A 3 7.45 5.70 7.52
C LEU A 3 6.81 5.86 6.13
N GLY A 4 6.97 4.85 5.27
CA GLY A 4 6.15 4.67 4.08
C GLY A 4 5.08 3.62 4.36
N ILE A 5 3.79 3.99 4.28
CA ILE A 5 2.69 3.10 4.64
C ILE A 5 1.72 2.95 3.46
N ASP A 6 1.70 1.76 2.86
CA ASP A 6 0.66 1.35 1.93
C ASP A 6 -0.48 0.66 2.70
N ALA A 7 -1.53 1.41 3.01
CA ALA A 7 -2.72 0.90 3.69
C ALA A 7 -3.65 0.19 2.70
N GLY A 8 -3.16 -0.89 2.11
CA GLY A 8 -3.88 -1.67 1.10
C GLY A 8 -5.11 -2.41 1.63
N ASN A 9 -5.96 -2.89 0.72
CA ASN A 9 -7.23 -3.53 1.08
C ASN A 9 -7.09 -4.94 1.66
N ASN A 10 -6.02 -5.65 1.34
CA ASN A 10 -5.76 -7.01 1.86
C ASN A 10 -4.68 -7.03 2.95
N GLU A 11 -3.63 -6.27 2.74
CA GLU A 11 -2.52 -6.12 3.68
C GLU A 11 -2.13 -4.65 3.79
N VAL A 12 -1.78 -4.24 4.99
CA VAL A 12 -1.01 -3.01 5.22
C VAL A 12 0.47 -3.37 5.07
N LYS A 13 1.21 -2.60 4.27
CA LYS A 13 2.66 -2.76 4.12
C LYS A 13 3.35 -1.50 4.62
N VAL A 14 4.43 -1.68 5.33
CA VAL A 14 5.17 -0.60 5.99
C VAL A 14 6.64 -0.73 5.65
N ALA A 15 7.26 0.37 5.27
CA ALA A 15 8.71 0.48 5.13
C ALA A 15 9.23 1.55 6.08
N THR A 16 10.31 1.22 6.79
CA THR A 16 11.02 2.08 7.74
C THR A 16 12.51 1.85 7.60
N GLU A 17 13.34 2.57 8.33
CA GLU A 17 14.78 2.27 8.40
C GLU A 17 15.08 0.87 8.99
N LYS A 18 14.18 0.36 9.83
CA LYS A 18 14.34 -0.95 10.49
C LYS A 18 14.05 -2.12 9.57
N GLY A 19 13.26 -1.93 8.51
CA GLY A 19 12.86 -2.99 7.58
C GLY A 19 11.53 -2.75 6.90
N VAL A 20 11.05 -3.80 6.24
CA VAL A 20 9.72 -3.84 5.64
C VAL A 20 8.85 -4.85 6.40
N PHE A 21 7.60 -4.49 6.62
CA PHE A 21 6.65 -5.24 7.43
C PHE A 21 5.29 -5.30 6.75
N SER A 22 4.48 -6.27 7.10
CA SER A 22 3.07 -6.29 6.70
C SER A 22 2.20 -6.98 7.72
N PHE A 23 0.91 -6.65 7.71
CA PHE A 23 -0.13 -7.35 8.46
C PHE A 23 -1.45 -7.31 7.70
N ASN A 24 -2.35 -8.24 8.02
CA ASN A 24 -3.68 -8.31 7.41
C ASN A 24 -4.48 -7.04 7.74
N SER A 25 -5.06 -6.40 6.74
CA SER A 25 -5.70 -5.08 6.83
C SER A 25 -7.14 -5.08 7.33
N CYS A 26 -7.71 -6.26 7.64
CA CYS A 26 -9.09 -6.35 8.10
C CYS A 26 -9.28 -5.57 9.40
N ILE A 27 -10.36 -4.81 9.51
CA ILE A 27 -10.81 -4.14 10.74
C ILE A 27 -12.19 -4.67 11.08
N GLY A 28 -12.43 -4.90 12.34
CA GLY A 28 -13.73 -5.35 12.80
C GLY A 28 -14.04 -4.86 14.22
N ASP A 29 -15.30 -4.72 14.54
CA ASP A 29 -15.71 -4.33 15.88
C ASP A 29 -15.53 -5.54 16.82
N ALA A 30 -14.95 -5.30 17.98
CA ALA A 30 -14.73 -6.33 18.99
C ALA A 30 -16.07 -6.77 19.62
N ARG A 31 -16.17 -8.04 19.96
CA ARG A 31 -17.30 -8.62 20.65
C ARG A 31 -16.84 -9.59 21.75
N GLU A 32 -17.72 -9.97 22.62
CA GLU A 32 -17.46 -11.08 23.52
C GLU A 32 -17.36 -12.41 22.74
N ARG A 33 -16.29 -13.17 22.98
CA ARG A 33 -16.10 -14.50 22.40
C ARG A 33 -16.46 -15.58 23.44
N ARG A 34 -17.33 -16.50 23.04
CA ARG A 34 -17.67 -17.65 23.91
C ARG A 34 -16.55 -18.69 23.94
N ILE A 35 -15.88 -18.85 22.81
CA ILE A 35 -14.71 -19.72 22.65
C ILE A 35 -13.56 -18.84 22.18
N VAL A 36 -12.46 -18.88 22.93
CA VAL A 36 -11.26 -18.08 22.59
C VAL A 36 -10.28 -18.98 21.84
N THR A 37 -10.19 -18.77 20.53
CA THR A 37 -9.15 -19.34 19.68
C THR A 37 -8.00 -18.36 19.61
N ALA A 38 -6.77 -18.80 19.87
CA ALA A 38 -5.57 -17.97 19.70
C ALA A 38 -5.18 -17.93 18.22
N TYR A 39 -4.82 -16.73 17.74
CA TYR A 39 -4.29 -16.50 16.39
C TYR A 39 -2.84 -16.02 16.49
N GLU A 40 -2.03 -16.35 15.50
CA GLU A 40 -0.58 -16.07 15.51
C GLU A 40 -0.28 -14.56 15.61
N ASP A 41 -1.02 -13.73 14.91
CA ASP A 41 -0.90 -12.26 14.92
C ASP A 41 -2.21 -11.61 15.40
N GLU A 42 -2.59 -11.93 16.64
CA GLU A 42 -3.81 -11.38 17.26
C GLU A 42 -3.61 -9.90 17.61
N MET A 43 -4.49 -9.04 17.10
CA MET A 43 -4.42 -7.60 17.33
C MET A 43 -5.74 -7.06 17.86
N VAL A 44 -5.72 -6.60 19.12
CA VAL A 44 -6.82 -5.90 19.79
C VAL A 44 -6.41 -4.45 19.97
N LEU A 45 -7.08 -3.55 19.25
CA LEU A 45 -6.80 -2.13 19.21
C LEU A 45 -7.85 -1.35 20.00
N HIS A 46 -7.42 -0.56 20.98
CA HIS A 46 -8.27 0.42 21.66
C HIS A 46 -7.89 1.81 21.20
N TYR A 47 -8.84 2.53 20.66
CA TYR A 47 -8.70 3.89 20.19
C TYR A 47 -10.04 4.62 20.26
N ASP A 48 -10.03 5.87 20.76
CA ASP A 48 -11.20 6.76 20.84
C ASP A 48 -12.40 6.13 21.58
N ASN A 49 -12.11 5.50 22.74
CA ASN A 49 -13.06 4.76 23.60
C ASN A 49 -13.71 3.52 22.96
N GLU A 50 -13.26 3.13 21.79
CA GLU A 50 -13.75 1.94 21.09
C GLU A 50 -12.70 0.84 21.05
N THR A 51 -13.17 -0.40 20.92
CA THR A 51 -12.32 -1.57 20.77
C THR A 51 -12.51 -2.19 19.41
N TYR A 52 -11.42 -2.33 18.68
CA TYR A 52 -11.40 -2.94 17.36
C TYR A 52 -10.52 -4.19 17.36
N TRP A 53 -10.90 -5.15 16.57
CA TRP A 53 -10.03 -6.23 16.15
C TRP A 53 -9.39 -5.87 14.83
N VAL A 54 -8.12 -6.25 14.68
CA VAL A 54 -7.34 -5.97 13.47
C VAL A 54 -6.75 -7.27 12.94
N GLY A 55 -6.65 -7.38 11.62
CA GLY A 55 -6.03 -8.50 10.97
C GLY A 55 -6.85 -9.79 10.96
N GLU A 56 -6.21 -10.92 11.19
CA GLU A 56 -6.83 -12.23 11.14
C GLU A 56 -7.94 -12.39 12.21
N LEU A 57 -7.73 -11.82 13.38
CA LEU A 57 -8.72 -11.79 14.45
C LEU A 57 -10.02 -11.10 14.00
N ALA A 58 -9.90 -9.94 13.33
CA ALA A 58 -11.05 -9.24 12.77
C ALA A 58 -11.75 -10.06 11.69
N GLU A 59 -10.98 -10.66 10.79
CA GLU A 59 -11.50 -11.42 9.67
C GLU A 59 -12.30 -12.65 10.10
N LYS A 60 -11.84 -13.35 11.13
CA LYS A 60 -12.44 -14.61 11.57
C LYS A 60 -13.48 -14.46 12.65
N GLU A 61 -13.36 -13.44 13.50
CA GLU A 61 -14.15 -13.35 14.73
C GLU A 61 -15.11 -12.18 14.77
N SER A 62 -14.90 -11.11 13.98
CA SER A 62 -15.87 -10.02 13.96
C SER A 62 -17.15 -10.41 13.24
N ASN A 63 -18.29 -9.89 13.75
CA ASN A 63 -19.57 -10.08 13.05
C ASN A 63 -19.61 -9.33 11.71
N PHE A 64 -18.87 -8.24 11.60
CA PHE A 64 -18.80 -7.39 10.39
C PHE A 64 -17.36 -7.05 10.07
N PRO A 65 -16.56 -8.02 9.57
CA PRO A 65 -15.19 -7.74 9.15
C PRO A 65 -15.19 -6.80 7.95
N ARG A 66 -14.42 -5.72 8.04
CA ARG A 66 -14.34 -4.69 7.00
C ARG A 66 -12.97 -4.72 6.32
N ARG A 67 -13.00 -4.82 5.00
CA ARG A 67 -11.86 -4.50 4.13
C ARG A 67 -12.31 -3.34 3.28
N SER A 68 -11.69 -2.18 3.45
CA SER A 68 -12.07 -0.99 2.69
C SER A 68 -11.94 -1.25 1.19
N MET A 69 -13.06 -1.23 0.49
CA MET A 69 -13.13 -1.41 -0.97
C MET A 69 -13.45 -0.09 -1.68
N GLY A 70 -13.44 1.02 -0.93
CA GLY A 70 -13.71 2.35 -1.49
C GLY A 70 -12.58 2.86 -2.39
N ALA A 71 -12.94 3.76 -3.30
CA ALA A 71 -11.98 4.37 -4.22
C ALA A 71 -10.95 5.26 -3.50
N THR A 72 -11.34 5.91 -2.39
CA THR A 72 -10.46 6.80 -1.62
C THR A 72 -9.94 6.16 -0.34
N LYS A 73 -8.75 6.58 0.10
CA LYS A 73 -8.17 6.23 1.40
C LYS A 73 -8.67 7.12 2.56
N VAL A 74 -9.54 8.08 2.30
CA VAL A 74 -10.11 8.96 3.33
C VAL A 74 -11.28 8.26 4.01
N ASN A 75 -10.96 7.38 4.97
CA ASN A 75 -11.96 6.69 5.79
C ASN A 75 -11.38 6.22 7.13
N ALA A 76 -12.26 5.92 8.10
CA ALA A 76 -11.88 5.55 9.46
C ALA A 76 -11.05 4.26 9.51
N ASP A 77 -11.36 3.25 8.71
CA ASP A 77 -10.63 1.98 8.71
C ASP A 77 -9.18 2.16 8.24
N VAL A 78 -8.93 3.03 7.26
CA VAL A 78 -7.56 3.38 6.83
C VAL A 78 -6.81 4.10 7.94
N LYS A 79 -7.47 5.01 8.67
CA LYS A 79 -6.88 5.65 9.85
C LYS A 79 -6.45 4.62 10.90
N LEU A 80 -7.33 3.69 11.26
CA LEU A 80 -7.04 2.64 12.23
C LEU A 80 -5.86 1.75 11.78
N ARG A 81 -5.78 1.41 10.50
CA ARG A 81 -4.64 0.66 9.91
C ARG A 81 -3.32 1.41 10.06
N ILE A 82 -3.32 2.73 9.78
CA ILE A 82 -2.12 3.56 9.89
C ILE A 82 -1.69 3.71 11.34
N LEU A 83 -2.64 3.94 12.28
CA LEU A 83 -2.34 4.01 13.70
C LEU A 83 -1.78 2.67 14.22
N THR A 84 -2.35 1.53 13.80
CA THR A 84 -1.82 0.20 14.10
C THR A 84 -0.40 0.02 13.56
N ALA A 85 -0.14 0.46 12.33
CA ALA A 85 1.19 0.37 11.72
C ALA A 85 2.24 1.19 12.50
N ILE A 86 1.92 2.43 12.88
CA ILE A 86 2.81 3.27 13.66
C ILE A 86 3.05 2.65 15.03
N HIS A 87 2.00 2.20 15.72
CA HIS A 87 2.13 1.57 17.03
C HIS A 87 3.06 0.35 16.99
N ARG A 88 2.97 -0.48 15.95
CA ARG A 88 3.77 -1.72 15.82
C ARG A 88 5.21 -1.46 15.43
N TYR A 89 5.46 -0.51 14.54
CA TYR A 89 6.74 -0.42 13.83
C TYR A 89 7.51 0.86 14.08
N SER A 90 6.94 1.80 14.85
CA SER A 90 7.65 2.98 15.35
C SER A 90 7.80 2.94 16.87
N ASP A 91 9.01 3.25 17.34
CA ASP A 91 9.27 3.51 18.76
C ASP A 91 9.41 5.01 19.04
N ASP A 92 9.34 5.85 18.01
CA ASP A 92 9.50 7.28 18.13
C ASP A 92 8.18 7.95 18.51
N LYS A 93 8.27 8.95 19.37
CA LYS A 93 7.12 9.77 19.76
C LYS A 93 6.64 10.65 18.58
N HIS A 94 7.52 11.09 17.72
CA HIS A 94 7.25 11.94 16.57
C HIS A 94 7.44 11.19 15.27
N ASN A 95 6.41 11.16 14.43
CA ASN A 95 6.37 10.39 13.19
C ASN A 95 5.94 11.27 12.02
N THR A 96 6.63 11.09 10.90
CA THR A 96 6.26 11.65 9.61
C THR A 96 5.95 10.50 8.66
N VAL A 97 4.81 10.55 8.01
CA VAL A 97 4.36 9.43 7.19
C VAL A 97 4.12 9.83 5.74
N VAL A 98 4.49 8.95 4.81
CA VAL A 98 4.02 9.02 3.43
C VAL A 98 3.05 7.88 3.21
N VAL A 99 1.84 8.22 2.75
CA VAL A 99 0.74 7.30 2.46
C VAL A 99 0.34 7.39 1.00
N GLY A 100 -0.32 6.37 0.46
CA GLY A 100 -0.75 6.32 -0.93
C GLY A 100 -2.20 6.74 -1.15
N GLN A 101 -2.47 7.28 -2.35
CA GLN A 101 -3.80 7.34 -2.96
C GLN A 101 -3.73 6.71 -4.36
N PRO A 102 -4.77 5.98 -4.80
CA PRO A 102 -4.88 5.55 -6.20
C PRO A 102 -4.76 6.74 -7.16
N ILE A 103 -4.29 6.49 -8.37
CA ILE A 103 -4.01 7.55 -9.36
C ILE A 103 -5.22 8.49 -9.53
N GLU A 104 -6.41 7.94 -9.75
CA GLU A 104 -7.63 8.73 -9.95
C GLU A 104 -8.07 9.53 -8.71
N MET A 105 -7.65 9.12 -7.52
CA MET A 105 -7.97 9.78 -6.26
C MET A 105 -6.85 10.68 -5.74
N HIS A 106 -5.75 10.82 -6.48
CA HIS A 106 -4.62 11.69 -6.10
C HIS A 106 -4.92 13.18 -6.39
N LEU A 107 -6.12 13.62 -6.05
CA LEU A 107 -6.60 14.99 -6.22
C LEU A 107 -6.18 15.88 -5.06
N PRO A 108 -5.92 17.18 -5.26
CA PRO A 108 -5.55 18.11 -4.19
C PRO A 108 -6.49 18.06 -2.99
N THR A 109 -7.81 18.01 -3.26
CA THR A 109 -8.84 17.94 -2.21
C THR A 109 -8.81 16.64 -1.41
N GLU A 110 -8.57 15.50 -2.04
CA GLU A 110 -8.48 14.20 -1.37
C GLU A 110 -7.17 14.09 -0.58
N LYS A 111 -6.06 14.60 -1.10
CA LYS A 111 -4.79 14.68 -0.37
C LYS A 111 -4.93 15.50 0.91
N GLU A 112 -5.57 16.66 0.82
CA GLU A 112 -5.78 17.53 1.98
C GLU A 112 -6.68 16.87 3.04
N LYS A 113 -7.77 16.19 2.63
CA LYS A 113 -8.62 15.43 3.54
C LYS A 113 -7.85 14.33 4.26
N LEU A 114 -7.00 13.60 3.53
CA LEU A 114 -6.19 12.52 4.10
C LEU A 114 -5.16 13.06 5.11
N LYS A 115 -4.49 14.17 4.79
CA LYS A 115 -3.59 14.86 5.71
C LYS A 115 -4.30 15.27 7.00
N ARG A 116 -5.42 15.98 6.88
CA ARG A 116 -6.23 16.41 8.06
C ARG A 116 -6.74 15.26 8.89
N MET A 117 -7.06 14.13 8.28
CA MET A 117 -7.51 12.93 8.99
C MET A 117 -6.40 12.32 9.85
N LEU A 118 -5.14 12.44 9.40
CA LEU A 118 -4.01 11.71 9.99
C LEU A 118 -3.11 12.57 10.89
N ILE A 119 -2.92 13.86 10.60
CA ILE A 119 -2.07 14.73 11.42
C ILE A 119 -2.70 14.92 12.80
N GLY A 120 -1.92 14.72 13.87
CA GLY A 120 -2.38 14.93 15.23
C GLY A 120 -1.66 14.09 16.27
N GLN A 121 -2.14 14.21 17.52
CA GLN A 121 -1.69 13.43 18.66
C GLN A 121 -2.60 12.23 18.85
N TYR A 122 -2.01 11.09 19.13
CA TYR A 122 -2.71 9.82 19.30
C TYR A 122 -2.29 9.10 20.57
N ARG A 123 -3.28 8.55 21.26
CA ARG A 123 -3.11 7.60 22.35
C ARG A 123 -3.77 6.31 21.91
N VAL A 124 -2.98 5.27 21.73
CA VAL A 124 -3.40 4.00 21.14
C VAL A 124 -2.95 2.86 22.04
N VAL A 125 -3.84 1.92 22.33
CA VAL A 125 -3.47 0.69 23.04
C VAL A 125 -3.62 -0.48 22.07
N LEU A 126 -2.56 -1.22 21.88
CA LEU A 126 -2.57 -2.45 21.05
C LEU A 126 -2.10 -3.62 21.92
N ASN A 127 -2.95 -4.64 22.04
CA ASN A 127 -2.69 -5.82 22.87
C ASN A 127 -2.27 -5.48 24.30
N GLY A 128 -2.91 -4.47 24.90
CA GLY A 128 -2.63 -3.99 26.25
C GLY A 128 -1.40 -3.09 26.37
N VAL A 129 -0.64 -2.87 25.32
CA VAL A 129 0.51 -1.93 25.30
C VAL A 129 0.04 -0.57 24.85
N GLU A 130 0.13 0.43 25.72
CA GLU A 130 -0.21 1.81 25.41
C GLU A 130 1.00 2.53 24.77
N LYS A 131 0.76 3.26 23.69
CA LYS A 131 1.70 4.22 23.09
C LYS A 131 1.01 5.56 22.87
N GLU A 132 1.72 6.63 23.20
CA GLU A 132 1.35 8.00 22.84
C GLU A 132 2.36 8.50 21.81
N PHE A 133 1.86 8.95 20.64
CA PHE A 133 2.68 9.44 19.57
C PHE A 133 1.99 10.54 18.76
N TYR A 134 2.79 11.27 18.00
CA TYR A 134 2.34 12.31 17.07
C TYR A 134 2.58 11.86 15.62
N ILE A 135 1.66 12.22 14.75
CA ILE A 135 1.89 12.30 13.32
C ILE A 135 2.06 13.79 13.02
N ASP A 136 3.31 14.20 12.87
CA ASP A 136 3.67 15.63 12.72
C ASP A 136 3.38 16.13 11.32
N ASP A 137 3.61 15.30 10.30
CA ASP A 137 3.30 15.61 8.91
C ASP A 137 2.96 14.36 8.10
N VAL A 138 2.22 14.59 7.02
CA VAL A 138 1.76 13.55 6.08
C VAL A 138 1.98 14.02 4.66
N ALA A 139 2.77 13.29 3.88
CA ALA A 139 2.77 13.42 2.43
C ALA A 139 1.89 12.34 1.79
N VAL A 140 1.26 12.67 0.68
CA VAL A 140 0.40 11.75 -0.06
C VAL A 140 1.00 11.48 -1.43
N ALA A 141 1.41 10.24 -1.64
CA ALA A 141 2.03 9.74 -2.86
C ALA A 141 1.00 9.09 -3.80
N VAL A 142 1.36 8.92 -5.06
CA VAL A 142 0.55 8.21 -6.07
C VAL A 142 0.86 6.72 -5.99
N GLU A 143 -0.14 5.89 -5.71
CA GLU A 143 0.03 4.43 -5.77
C GLU A 143 0.43 3.97 -7.18
N GLY A 144 1.26 2.94 -7.26
CA GLY A 144 1.85 2.47 -8.51
C GLY A 144 2.98 3.38 -8.98
N ALA A 145 2.70 4.63 -9.36
CA ALA A 145 3.72 5.55 -9.86
C ALA A 145 4.88 5.74 -8.87
N SER A 146 4.59 6.06 -7.61
CA SER A 146 5.65 6.32 -6.62
C SER A 146 6.49 5.08 -6.28
N SER A 147 6.08 3.90 -6.70
CA SER A 147 6.85 2.68 -6.48
C SER A 147 8.23 2.71 -7.16
N PHE A 148 8.41 3.53 -8.23
CA PHE A 148 9.70 3.62 -8.93
C PHE A 148 10.83 4.20 -8.06
N PHE A 149 10.53 4.94 -7.00
CA PHE A 149 11.53 5.33 -6.01
C PHE A 149 12.13 4.14 -5.22
N GLY A 150 11.56 2.96 -5.40
CA GLY A 150 11.98 1.72 -4.72
C GLY A 150 13.09 0.93 -5.42
N TRP A 151 13.50 1.31 -6.65
CA TRP A 151 14.54 0.58 -7.40
C TRP A 151 15.27 1.47 -8.39
N PHE A 152 16.37 0.92 -8.93
CA PHE A 152 17.10 1.55 -10.03
C PHE A 152 16.48 1.12 -11.36
N VAL A 153 16.04 2.08 -12.16
CA VAL A 153 15.51 1.88 -13.51
C VAL A 153 16.53 2.42 -14.51
N GLU A 154 16.86 1.63 -15.53
CA GLU A 154 17.85 2.00 -16.56
C GLU A 154 17.26 2.92 -17.64
N SER A 155 15.93 2.99 -17.77
CA SER A 155 15.22 3.80 -18.77
C SER A 155 14.55 5.00 -18.12
N SER A 156 14.59 6.16 -18.76
CA SER A 156 13.84 7.34 -18.36
C SER A 156 12.33 7.23 -18.64
N SER A 157 11.96 6.32 -19.55
CA SER A 157 10.56 6.10 -19.93
C SER A 157 10.20 4.63 -19.77
N PHE A 158 9.16 4.36 -18.98
CA PHE A 158 8.68 3.02 -18.67
C PHE A 158 7.23 3.04 -18.17
N ARG A 159 6.64 1.87 -18.08
CA ARG A 159 5.29 1.67 -17.57
C ARG A 159 5.33 0.89 -16.27
N ILE A 160 4.40 1.15 -15.37
CA ILE A 160 4.24 0.40 -14.12
C ILE A 160 2.82 -0.16 -14.09
N ILE A 161 2.71 -1.45 -13.83
CA ILE A 161 1.44 -2.12 -13.52
C ILE A 161 1.52 -2.59 -12.07
N ASP A 162 0.83 -1.91 -11.17
CA ASP A 162 0.73 -2.28 -9.77
C ASP A 162 -0.56 -3.05 -9.52
N CYS A 163 -0.44 -4.37 -9.45
CA CYS A 163 -1.57 -5.27 -9.24
C CYS A 163 -1.83 -5.49 -7.76
N GLY A 164 -2.72 -4.66 -7.21
CA GLY A 164 -3.25 -4.77 -5.86
C GLY A 164 -4.39 -5.79 -5.74
N SER A 165 -4.94 -5.93 -4.54
CA SER A 165 -6.07 -6.83 -4.26
C SER A 165 -7.42 -6.27 -4.74
N GLY A 166 -7.66 -4.99 -4.59
CA GLY A 166 -8.92 -4.33 -4.95
C GLY A 166 -8.85 -3.53 -6.25
N THR A 167 -7.69 -2.99 -6.58
CA THR A 167 -7.45 -2.13 -7.74
C THR A 167 -6.14 -2.49 -8.44
N VAL A 168 -6.01 -2.09 -9.70
CA VAL A 168 -4.74 -2.08 -10.42
C VAL A 168 -4.43 -0.65 -10.81
N ASN A 169 -3.28 -0.13 -10.36
CA ASN A 169 -2.79 1.17 -10.80
C ASN A 169 -1.85 0.99 -11.98
N VAL A 170 -2.12 1.68 -13.06
CA VAL A 170 -1.33 1.66 -14.29
C VAL A 170 -0.73 3.04 -14.48
N ALA A 171 0.58 3.14 -14.34
CA ALA A 171 1.30 4.40 -14.44
C ALA A 171 2.25 4.42 -15.62
N SER A 172 2.27 5.55 -16.32
CA SER A 172 3.22 5.85 -17.39
C SER A 172 4.22 6.89 -16.89
N ILE A 173 5.49 6.54 -16.92
CA ILE A 173 6.60 7.44 -16.65
C ILE A 173 7.26 7.76 -18.00
N ILE A 174 7.37 9.04 -18.32
CA ILE A 174 8.00 9.54 -19.54
C ILE A 174 9.00 10.60 -19.14
N ASP A 175 10.28 10.39 -19.50
CA ASP A 175 11.38 11.28 -19.12
C ASP A 175 11.45 11.57 -17.61
N TRP A 176 11.26 10.52 -16.79
CA TRP A 176 11.23 10.54 -15.33
C TRP A 176 10.01 11.27 -14.71
N GLU A 177 9.05 11.70 -15.51
CA GLU A 177 7.83 12.35 -15.04
C GLU A 177 6.61 11.44 -15.23
N GLN A 178 5.68 11.47 -14.27
CA GLN A 178 4.41 10.77 -14.42
C GLN A 178 3.56 11.47 -15.49
N ASN A 179 3.17 10.73 -16.51
CA ASN A 179 2.22 11.20 -17.52
C ASN A 179 0.78 10.90 -17.07
N ASP A 180 0.06 11.94 -16.66
CA ASP A 180 -1.30 11.84 -16.13
C ASP A 180 -2.28 11.28 -17.17
N LYS A 181 -2.19 11.72 -18.43
CA LYS A 181 -3.08 11.28 -19.51
C LYS A 181 -3.00 9.77 -19.81
N GLN A 182 -1.85 9.16 -19.55
CA GLN A 182 -1.59 7.74 -19.82
C GLN A 182 -1.55 6.90 -18.52
N SER A 183 -1.92 7.50 -17.39
CA SER A 183 -1.94 6.84 -16.09
C SER A 183 -3.38 6.75 -15.58
N PHE A 184 -3.78 5.59 -15.06
CA PHE A 184 -5.16 5.36 -14.63
C PHE A 184 -5.25 4.26 -13.57
N THR A 185 -6.41 4.16 -12.93
CA THR A 185 -6.73 3.10 -11.97
C THR A 185 -7.84 2.21 -12.52
N LEU A 186 -7.61 0.90 -12.54
CA LEU A 186 -8.66 -0.08 -12.81
C LEU A 186 -9.37 -0.42 -11.50
N THR A 187 -10.70 -0.39 -11.51
CA THR A 187 -11.56 -0.64 -10.33
C THR A 187 -11.73 -2.12 -10.01
N PHE A 188 -10.80 -2.96 -10.47
CA PHE A 188 -10.70 -4.37 -10.16
C PHE A 188 -9.26 -4.74 -9.79
N GLY A 189 -9.08 -5.82 -9.05
CA GLY A 189 -7.78 -6.33 -8.62
C GLY A 189 -7.85 -7.83 -8.31
N ALA A 190 -6.81 -8.38 -7.70
CA ALA A 190 -6.64 -9.82 -7.52
C ALA A 190 -7.79 -10.49 -6.74
N ASN A 191 -8.46 -9.76 -5.83
CA ASN A 191 -9.55 -10.30 -4.99
C ASN A 191 -10.94 -9.81 -5.42
N SER A 192 -11.06 -9.00 -6.47
CA SER A 192 -12.34 -8.48 -6.95
C SER A 192 -12.91 -9.25 -8.15
N THR A 193 -12.15 -10.18 -8.72
CA THR A 193 -12.64 -11.07 -9.78
C THR A 193 -13.43 -12.24 -9.19
N ARG A 194 -14.56 -12.58 -9.80
CA ARG A 194 -15.53 -13.59 -9.27
C ARG A 194 -14.95 -14.98 -9.02
N ALA A 195 -13.89 -15.36 -9.70
CA ALA A 195 -13.29 -16.69 -9.63
C ALA A 195 -11.87 -16.69 -9.04
N ASN A 196 -11.38 -15.54 -8.54
CA ASN A 196 -9.95 -15.36 -8.27
C ASN A 196 -9.06 -15.81 -9.46
N ASP A 197 -9.61 -15.72 -10.68
CA ASP A 197 -8.92 -16.10 -11.91
C ASP A 197 -7.91 -15.01 -12.28
N LEU A 198 -6.68 -15.26 -11.91
CA LEU A 198 -5.58 -14.34 -12.18
C LEU A 198 -5.23 -14.25 -13.68
N THR A 199 -5.59 -15.25 -14.48
CA THR A 199 -5.42 -15.21 -15.93
C THR A 199 -6.43 -14.26 -16.55
N ALA A 200 -7.70 -14.33 -16.12
CA ALA A 200 -8.72 -13.38 -16.55
C ALA A 200 -8.39 -11.96 -16.11
N LEU A 201 -7.90 -11.79 -14.86
CA LEU A 201 -7.40 -10.51 -14.37
C LEU A 201 -6.31 -9.94 -15.28
N ALA A 202 -5.29 -10.73 -15.60
CA ALA A 202 -4.18 -10.30 -16.45
C ALA A 202 -4.65 -9.91 -17.86
N ARG A 203 -5.57 -10.68 -18.46
CA ARG A 203 -6.18 -10.33 -19.75
C ARG A 203 -6.97 -9.01 -19.68
N GLY A 204 -7.70 -8.77 -18.59
CA GLY A 204 -8.40 -7.51 -18.35
C GLY A 204 -7.42 -6.32 -18.26
N ILE A 205 -6.31 -6.50 -17.54
CA ILE A 205 -5.25 -5.49 -17.44
C ILE A 205 -4.68 -5.19 -18.84
N VAL A 206 -4.33 -6.22 -19.63
CA VAL A 206 -3.82 -6.06 -20.99
C VAL A 206 -4.85 -5.33 -21.86
N SER A 207 -6.11 -5.75 -21.85
CA SER A 207 -7.17 -5.11 -22.65
C SER A 207 -7.29 -3.60 -22.38
N GLU A 208 -7.16 -3.17 -21.14
CA GLU A 208 -7.22 -1.76 -20.81
C GLU A 208 -5.90 -1.03 -21.10
N SER A 209 -4.77 -1.63 -20.78
CA SER A 209 -3.46 -0.99 -20.96
C SER A 209 -3.04 -0.84 -22.44
N THR A 210 -3.47 -1.71 -23.35
CA THR A 210 -3.19 -1.58 -24.82
C THR A 210 -3.78 -0.33 -25.44
N LYS A 211 -4.72 0.35 -24.78
CA LYS A 211 -5.21 1.67 -25.22
C LYS A 211 -4.16 2.79 -25.02
N HIS A 212 -3.13 2.54 -24.22
CA HIS A 212 -2.14 3.53 -23.79
C HIS A 212 -0.69 3.06 -23.97
N PHE A 213 -0.45 1.75 -24.01
CA PHE A 213 0.87 1.13 -24.08
C PHE A 213 1.13 0.59 -25.47
N HIS A 214 2.40 0.62 -25.87
CA HIS A 214 2.91 -0.08 -27.06
C HIS A 214 3.48 -1.45 -26.65
N GLU A 215 3.54 -2.38 -27.61
CA GLU A 215 4.04 -3.74 -27.39
C GLU A 215 5.51 -3.76 -26.91
N ASP A 216 6.32 -2.82 -27.37
CA ASP A 216 7.74 -2.67 -27.06
C ASP A 216 8.03 -1.84 -25.80
N ASP A 217 7.00 -1.32 -25.14
CA ASP A 217 7.18 -0.58 -23.88
C ASP A 217 7.90 -1.43 -22.82
N TYR A 218 8.78 -0.79 -22.07
CA TYR A 218 9.37 -1.39 -20.87
C TYR A 218 8.37 -1.34 -19.72
N VAL A 219 7.90 -2.50 -19.29
CA VAL A 219 6.86 -2.63 -18.25
C VAL A 219 7.45 -3.19 -16.96
N LEU A 220 7.24 -2.50 -15.86
CA LEU A 220 7.52 -2.96 -14.51
C LEU A 220 6.22 -3.46 -13.85
N LEU A 221 6.19 -4.73 -13.52
CA LEU A 221 5.05 -5.38 -12.88
C LEU A 221 5.30 -5.51 -11.38
N VAL A 222 4.45 -4.88 -10.56
CA VAL A 222 4.56 -4.87 -9.10
C VAL A 222 3.24 -5.26 -8.43
N GLY A 223 3.22 -5.27 -7.10
CA GLY A 223 2.05 -5.64 -6.31
C GLY A 223 2.02 -7.11 -5.91
N GLY A 224 1.00 -7.47 -5.13
CA GLY A 224 0.90 -8.82 -4.54
C GLY A 224 0.67 -9.95 -5.53
N ALA A 225 0.07 -9.66 -6.69
CA ALA A 225 -0.21 -10.65 -7.74
C ALA A 225 0.84 -10.68 -8.86
N ALA A 226 1.84 -9.81 -8.84
CA ALA A 226 2.82 -9.62 -9.90
C ALA A 226 3.41 -10.93 -10.44
N ASN A 227 3.95 -11.77 -9.57
CA ASN A 227 4.58 -13.05 -9.96
C ASN A 227 3.60 -13.99 -10.68
N LYS A 228 2.33 -13.98 -10.28
CA LYS A 228 1.31 -14.90 -10.80
C LYS A 228 0.78 -14.48 -12.16
N ILE A 229 0.64 -13.16 -12.40
CA ILE A 229 0.13 -12.63 -13.67
C ILE A 229 1.23 -12.36 -14.71
N TYR A 230 2.49 -12.34 -14.29
CA TYR A 230 3.65 -12.07 -15.14
C TYR A 230 3.68 -12.85 -16.46
N PRO A 231 3.42 -14.18 -16.49
CA PRO A 231 3.47 -14.93 -17.75
C PRO A 231 2.48 -14.43 -18.80
N VAL A 232 1.32 -13.96 -18.38
CA VAL A 232 0.28 -13.45 -19.30
C VAL A 232 0.62 -12.02 -19.75
N ILE A 233 1.03 -11.16 -18.82
CA ILE A 233 1.42 -9.77 -19.16
C ILE A 233 2.60 -9.77 -20.14
N LYS A 234 3.60 -10.65 -19.92
CA LYS A 234 4.78 -10.75 -20.77
C LYS A 234 4.49 -11.20 -22.21
N GLN A 235 3.38 -11.92 -22.43
CA GLN A 235 2.98 -12.29 -23.80
C GLN A 235 2.57 -11.06 -24.63
N SER A 236 1.97 -10.06 -23.98
CA SER A 236 1.53 -8.83 -24.65
C SER A 236 2.58 -7.72 -24.61
N TYR A 237 3.46 -7.74 -23.59
CA TYR A 237 4.55 -6.79 -23.41
C TYR A 237 5.86 -7.57 -23.16
N PRO A 238 6.58 -7.97 -24.21
CA PRO A 238 7.78 -8.81 -24.09
C PRO A 238 8.88 -8.23 -23.19
N ASN A 239 8.96 -6.89 -23.10
CA ASN A 239 9.92 -6.18 -22.26
C ASN A 239 9.47 -6.03 -20.78
N THR A 240 8.49 -6.86 -20.34
CA THR A 240 8.05 -6.85 -18.92
C THR A 240 9.10 -7.46 -18.01
N LYS A 241 9.38 -6.77 -16.91
CA LYS A 241 10.14 -7.29 -15.75
C LYS A 241 9.30 -7.20 -14.48
N ILE A 242 9.55 -8.12 -13.53
CA ILE A 242 8.99 -8.00 -12.19
C ILE A 242 9.82 -6.97 -11.43
N GLY A 243 9.16 -5.91 -10.94
CA GLY A 243 9.78 -4.89 -10.12
C GLY A 243 10.00 -5.42 -8.70
N GLN A 244 11.24 -5.79 -8.37
CA GLN A 244 11.64 -6.17 -7.03
C GLN A 244 12.27 -4.97 -6.33
N PRO A 245 11.56 -4.31 -5.41
CA PRO A 245 12.09 -3.11 -4.77
C PRO A 245 13.26 -3.46 -3.85
N VAL A 246 14.11 -2.46 -3.64
CA VAL A 246 15.32 -2.57 -2.84
C VAL A 246 15.10 -1.83 -1.52
N HIS A 247 15.25 -2.52 -0.42
CA HIS A 247 15.30 -1.91 0.90
C HIS A 247 16.75 -1.75 1.35
N LYS A 248 17.15 -0.52 1.71
CA LYS A 248 18.48 -0.23 2.27
C LYS A 248 18.40 -0.22 3.78
N ARG A 249 19.17 -1.13 4.43
CA ARG A 249 19.35 -1.18 5.89
C ARG A 249 20.83 -1.30 6.23
N ASN A 250 21.34 -0.44 7.11
CA ASN A 250 22.77 -0.48 7.55
C ASN A 250 23.77 -0.55 6.39
N ASN A 251 23.52 0.21 5.30
CA ASN A 251 24.31 0.18 4.05
C ASN A 251 24.24 -1.15 3.25
N GLU A 252 23.42 -2.09 3.65
CA GLU A 252 23.12 -3.29 2.87
C GLU A 252 21.83 -3.09 2.05
N TYR A 253 21.86 -3.59 0.81
CA TYR A 253 20.70 -3.54 -0.10
C TYR A 253 20.10 -4.93 -0.20
N THR A 254 18.83 -5.05 0.15
CA THR A 254 18.08 -6.30 0.08
C THR A 254 16.93 -6.18 -0.90
N LEU A 255 16.87 -7.09 -1.87
CA LEU A 255 15.70 -7.24 -2.73
C LEU A 255 14.53 -7.79 -1.91
N VAL A 256 13.37 -7.16 -2.03
CA VAL A 256 12.17 -7.62 -1.32
C VAL A 256 11.03 -7.91 -2.29
N HIS A 257 10.01 -8.59 -1.79
CA HIS A 257 8.87 -9.01 -2.61
C HIS A 257 8.16 -7.80 -3.28
N PRO A 258 7.71 -7.92 -4.55
CA PRO A 258 7.02 -6.86 -5.29
C PRO A 258 5.83 -6.21 -4.56
N LYS A 259 5.20 -6.90 -3.63
CA LYS A 259 4.09 -6.36 -2.82
C LYS A 259 4.47 -5.12 -2.00
N TYR A 260 5.76 -4.95 -1.69
CA TYR A 260 6.28 -3.81 -0.90
C TYR A 260 6.67 -2.60 -1.75
N ALA A 261 6.46 -2.65 -3.06
CA ALA A 261 6.92 -1.61 -3.99
C ALA A 261 6.41 -0.20 -3.61
N ASN A 262 5.12 -0.06 -3.31
CA ASN A 262 4.57 1.21 -2.86
C ASN A 262 5.16 1.64 -1.52
N ALA A 263 5.17 0.77 -0.51
CA ALA A 263 5.65 1.14 0.82
C ALA A 263 7.12 1.60 0.81
N ILE A 264 7.98 0.93 0.03
CA ILE A 264 9.38 1.32 -0.14
C ILE A 264 9.49 2.62 -0.94
N GLY A 265 8.72 2.75 -2.03
CA GLY A 265 8.65 3.98 -2.82
C GLY A 265 8.25 5.17 -1.95
N PHE A 266 7.22 5.02 -1.11
CA PHE A 266 6.77 6.05 -0.17
C PHE A 266 7.84 6.38 0.88
N PHE A 267 8.53 5.38 1.41
CA PHE A 267 9.59 5.59 2.39
C PHE A 267 10.80 6.32 1.78
N ASN A 268 11.20 5.99 0.56
CA ASN A 268 12.28 6.69 -0.12
C ASN A 268 11.87 8.12 -0.49
N LEU A 269 10.63 8.31 -0.95
CA LEU A 269 10.06 9.65 -1.17
C LEU A 269 10.03 10.47 0.13
N ALA A 270 9.71 9.86 1.28
CA ALA A 270 9.80 10.52 2.58
C ALA A 270 11.20 11.04 2.86
N LYS A 271 12.24 10.26 2.55
CA LYS A 271 13.64 10.69 2.71
C LYS A 271 13.99 11.87 1.81
N GLU A 272 13.52 11.86 0.56
CA GLU A 272 13.75 12.99 -0.36
C GLU A 272 13.06 14.27 0.12
N ILE A 273 11.84 14.18 0.60
CA ILE A 273 11.06 15.35 1.05
C ILE A 273 11.60 15.90 2.38
N TYR A 274 11.95 15.03 3.34
CA TYR A 274 12.17 15.45 4.73
C TYR A 274 13.64 15.42 5.18
N ASN A 275 14.57 14.77 4.45
CA ASN A 275 16.00 14.77 4.81
C ASN A 275 16.83 15.73 3.95
N ASN A 276 16.30 16.23 2.84
CA ASN A 276 16.97 17.21 1.96
C ASN A 276 16.54 18.67 2.24
N GLY A 277 15.85 18.91 3.36
CA GLY A 277 15.40 20.22 3.82
C GLY A 277 16.30 20.81 4.91
#